data_c63d69b3bfbae49555245f90d111f0ef
#
_entry.id   c63d69b3bfbae49555245f90d111f0ef
#
_cell.length_a   1.000
_cell.length_b   1.000
_cell.length_c   1.000
_cell.angle_alpha   90.00
_cell.angle_beta   90.00
_cell.angle_gamma   90.00
#
_symmetry.space_group_name_H-M   'P 1'
#
loop_
_entity.id
_entity.type
_entity.pdbx_description
1 polymer ?
#
loop_
_entity_poly.entity_id
_entity_poly.type
_entity_poly.pdbx_seq_one_letter_code
_entity_poly.pdbx_strand_id
1 'polypeptide(L)'
;MIKASAVAALATATVPTQAQLTRAAATRGYKIKNKRIRQSIMGWTFNPMPTDELIATCVDIGLTGIEGINRKFYPAARKAGLEISLVGSHGFGKGPNDPANHTMCIEKLIDGIDVAKRFGAKRVITFVGMETPGIDRDQARVNCVKAWKKVIGHAEKNGITLCLELLNSVDDSHPMKGHPGYQGDTLNFCIKAI
;
A
#
# COMPACT_ATOMS: atom_id res chain seq x y z
N MET A 1 -51.09 37.24 -5.90
CA MET A 1 -50.20 36.81 -7.03
C MET A 1 -48.78 37.08 -6.62
N ILE A 2 -48.05 36.03 -6.23
CA ILE A 2 -46.61 36.08 -5.87
C ILE A 2 -45.88 35.43 -7.03
N LYS A 3 -45.06 36.20 -7.73
CA LYS A 3 -44.19 35.68 -8.81
C LYS A 3 -42.94 35.07 -8.18
N ALA A 4 -42.75 33.76 -8.39
CA ALA A 4 -41.52 33.06 -8.03
C ALA A 4 -40.50 33.30 -9.14
N SER A 5 -39.38 33.91 -8.83
CA SER A 5 -38.22 34.05 -9.71
C SER A 5 -37.35 32.82 -9.57
N ALA A 6 -37.21 32.04 -10.63
CA ALA A 6 -36.28 30.94 -10.70
C ALA A 6 -34.85 31.49 -10.96
N VAL A 7 -33.98 31.30 -10.02
CA VAL A 7 -32.52 31.54 -10.20
C VAL A 7 -31.92 30.33 -10.85
N ALA A 8 -31.53 30.45 -12.11
CA ALA A 8 -30.75 29.43 -12.82
C ALA A 8 -29.32 29.48 -12.35
N ALA A 9 -28.85 28.44 -11.68
CA ALA A 9 -27.45 28.26 -11.35
C ALA A 9 -26.67 27.88 -12.63
N LEU A 10 -25.89 28.79 -13.16
CA LEU A 10 -24.90 28.49 -14.19
C LEU A 10 -23.77 27.67 -13.57
N ALA A 11 -23.68 26.39 -13.94
CA ALA A 11 -22.52 25.59 -13.67
C ALA A 11 -21.36 26.09 -14.55
N THR A 12 -20.41 26.78 -13.96
CA THR A 12 -19.15 27.17 -14.62
C THR A 12 -18.32 25.92 -14.87
N ALA A 13 -18.33 25.42 -16.09
CA ALA A 13 -17.39 24.41 -16.52
C ALA A 13 -15.97 24.98 -16.45
N THR A 14 -15.16 24.49 -15.53
CA THR A 14 -13.75 24.90 -15.43
C THR A 14 -13.01 24.41 -16.66
N VAL A 15 -12.53 25.31 -17.49
CA VAL A 15 -11.66 24.98 -18.61
C VAL A 15 -10.36 24.40 -18.05
N PRO A 16 -9.93 23.20 -18.48
CA PRO A 16 -8.70 22.60 -17.97
C PRO A 16 -7.49 23.48 -18.32
N THR A 17 -6.58 23.62 -17.37
CA THR A 17 -5.35 24.42 -17.60
C THR A 17 -4.44 23.76 -18.65
N GLN A 18 -3.58 24.56 -19.29
CA GLN A 18 -2.61 24.05 -20.27
C GLN A 18 -1.75 22.92 -19.69
N ALA A 19 -1.42 22.97 -18.41
CA ALA A 19 -0.68 21.92 -17.72
C ALA A 19 -1.51 20.61 -17.58
N GLN A 20 -2.82 20.70 -17.38
CA GLN A 20 -3.73 19.53 -17.36
C GLN A 20 -3.90 18.93 -18.77
N LEU A 21 -3.97 19.76 -19.79
CA LEU A 21 -4.03 19.33 -21.20
C LEU A 21 -2.72 18.67 -21.66
N THR A 22 -1.56 19.21 -21.26
CA THR A 22 -0.23 18.63 -21.57
C THR A 22 -0.02 17.31 -20.85
N ARG A 23 -0.48 17.18 -19.60
CA ARG A 23 -0.41 15.95 -18.83
C ARG A 23 -1.31 14.85 -19.42
N ALA A 24 -2.54 15.19 -19.82
CA ALA A 24 -3.45 14.29 -20.50
C ALA A 24 -2.95 13.87 -21.90
N ALA A 25 -2.21 14.74 -22.60
CA ALA A 25 -1.61 14.42 -23.88
C ALA A 25 -0.37 13.52 -23.77
N ALA A 26 0.43 13.68 -22.70
CA ALA A 26 1.63 12.86 -22.47
C ALA A 26 1.31 11.39 -22.17
N THR A 27 0.14 11.10 -21.59
CA THR A 27 -0.29 9.73 -21.26
C THR A 27 -1.02 9.03 -22.41
N ARG A 28 -1.60 9.77 -23.35
CA ARG A 28 -2.43 9.23 -24.44
C ARG A 28 -1.73 8.38 -25.50
N GLY A 29 -0.42 8.22 -25.41
CA GLY A 29 0.32 7.43 -26.41
C GLY A 29 1.16 6.29 -25.87
N TYR A 30 1.42 6.28 -24.55
CA TYR A 30 2.29 5.27 -23.97
C TYR A 30 1.48 4.01 -23.55
N LYS A 31 1.85 2.87 -24.10
CA LYS A 31 1.33 1.55 -23.67
C LYS A 31 2.49 0.60 -23.47
N ILE A 32 2.40 -0.22 -22.44
CA ILE A 32 3.35 -1.30 -22.21
C ILE A 32 3.21 -2.31 -23.36
N LYS A 33 4.19 -2.35 -24.24
CA LYS A 33 4.20 -3.20 -25.44
C LYS A 33 4.54 -4.65 -25.12
N ASN A 34 5.40 -4.86 -24.13
CA ASN A 34 6.05 -6.13 -23.88
C ASN A 34 5.65 -6.66 -22.49
N LYS A 35 4.59 -7.42 -22.41
CA LYS A 35 4.02 -7.91 -21.15
C LYS A 35 4.84 -9.02 -20.44
N ARG A 36 6.17 -9.02 -20.62
CA ARG A 36 7.05 -10.02 -19.98
C ARG A 36 7.22 -9.80 -18.47
N ILE A 37 7.07 -8.57 -18.00
CA ILE A 37 7.16 -8.21 -16.59
C ILE A 37 5.78 -7.76 -16.13
N ARG A 38 5.30 -8.34 -15.05
CA ARG A 38 4.06 -7.91 -14.39
C ARG A 38 4.39 -6.68 -13.53
N GLN A 39 3.87 -5.53 -13.93
CA GLN A 39 4.17 -4.26 -13.28
C GLN A 39 2.96 -3.77 -12.48
N SER A 40 3.21 -3.30 -11.28
CA SER A 40 2.24 -2.60 -10.44
C SER A 40 2.79 -1.25 -9.99
N ILE A 41 1.92 -0.42 -9.45
CA ILE A 41 2.31 0.86 -8.87
C ILE A 41 1.82 0.97 -7.42
N MET A 42 2.54 1.77 -6.64
CA MET A 42 2.16 2.20 -5.30
C MET A 42 1.26 3.44 -5.42
N GLY A 43 -0.05 3.29 -5.15
CA GLY A 43 -1.05 4.30 -5.46
C GLY A 43 -0.91 5.61 -4.70
N TRP A 44 -0.52 5.57 -3.41
CA TRP A 44 -0.38 6.78 -2.60
C TRP A 44 0.72 7.74 -3.11
N THR A 45 1.68 7.25 -3.89
CA THR A 45 2.74 8.11 -4.49
C THR A 45 2.21 9.06 -5.56
N PHE A 46 0.98 8.85 -6.02
CA PHE A 46 0.31 9.67 -7.04
C PHE A 46 -0.65 10.70 -6.46
N ASN A 47 -0.72 10.83 -5.14
CA ASN A 47 -1.52 11.89 -4.52
C ASN A 47 -1.09 13.28 -5.05
N PRO A 48 -2.03 14.18 -5.34
CA PRO A 48 -3.47 14.12 -5.03
C PRO A 48 -4.38 13.56 -6.15
N MET A 49 -3.86 12.76 -7.09
CA MET A 49 -4.68 12.16 -8.16
C MET A 49 -5.81 11.31 -7.56
N PRO A 50 -7.07 11.49 -7.98
CA PRO A 50 -8.18 10.63 -7.55
C PRO A 50 -7.90 9.16 -7.88
N THR A 51 -8.23 8.26 -6.96
CA THR A 51 -7.94 6.83 -7.12
C THR A 51 -8.64 6.21 -8.34
N ASP A 52 -9.84 6.67 -8.68
CA ASP A 52 -10.56 6.18 -9.86
C ASP A 52 -9.85 6.58 -11.18
N GLU A 53 -9.33 7.81 -11.24
CA GLU A 53 -8.50 8.28 -12.35
C GLU A 53 -7.18 7.49 -12.44
N LEU A 54 -6.56 7.21 -11.30
CA LEU A 54 -5.36 6.40 -11.23
C LEU A 54 -5.59 4.98 -11.74
N ILE A 55 -6.70 4.33 -11.34
CA ILE A 55 -7.10 2.99 -11.82
C ILE A 55 -7.28 3.01 -13.34
N ALA A 56 -8.01 3.99 -13.87
CA ALA A 56 -8.22 4.13 -15.31
C ALA A 56 -6.90 4.32 -16.07
N THR A 57 -6.00 5.16 -15.54
CA THR A 57 -4.67 5.40 -16.12
C THR A 57 -3.82 4.13 -16.11
N CYS A 58 -3.82 3.37 -15.01
CA CYS A 58 -3.09 2.09 -14.92
C CYS A 58 -3.55 1.09 -16.00
N VAL A 59 -4.84 0.99 -16.23
CA VAL A 59 -5.42 0.13 -17.29
C VAL A 59 -5.01 0.63 -18.67
N ASP A 60 -5.11 1.93 -18.92
CA ASP A 60 -4.80 2.52 -20.23
C ASP A 60 -3.33 2.31 -20.64
N ILE A 61 -2.39 2.49 -19.71
CA ILE A 61 -0.96 2.23 -19.97
C ILE A 61 -0.59 0.74 -19.95
N GLY A 62 -1.48 -0.14 -19.50
CA GLY A 62 -1.31 -1.59 -19.54
C GLY A 62 -0.59 -2.17 -18.32
N LEU A 63 -0.68 -1.54 -17.15
CA LEU A 63 -0.23 -2.12 -15.87
C LEU A 63 -1.09 -3.34 -15.52
N THR A 64 -0.50 -4.27 -14.77
CA THR A 64 -1.18 -5.50 -14.35
C THR A 64 -1.70 -5.44 -12.92
N GLY A 65 -1.21 -4.51 -12.11
CA GLY A 65 -1.60 -4.42 -10.70
C GLY A 65 -1.48 -3.02 -10.12
N ILE A 66 -2.04 -2.88 -8.94
CA ILE A 66 -2.00 -1.67 -8.12
C ILE A 66 -1.97 -2.06 -6.65
N GLU A 67 -1.28 -1.29 -5.84
CA GLU A 67 -1.20 -1.41 -4.38
C GLU A 67 -1.19 -0.03 -3.71
N GLY A 68 -1.23 0.02 -2.37
CA GLY A 68 -1.18 1.30 -1.65
C GLY A 68 -2.36 2.23 -1.90
N ILE A 69 -3.51 1.70 -2.27
CA ILE A 69 -4.78 2.42 -2.38
C ILE A 69 -5.71 2.04 -1.23
N ASN A 70 -6.70 2.88 -0.92
CA ASN A 70 -7.70 2.55 0.07
C ASN A 70 -8.51 1.31 -0.37
N ARG A 71 -8.73 0.37 0.55
CA ARG A 71 -9.40 -0.91 0.30
C ARG A 71 -10.81 -0.77 -0.28
N LYS A 72 -11.49 0.35 -0.06
CA LYS A 72 -12.81 0.65 -0.68
C LYS A 72 -12.76 0.65 -2.21
N PHE A 73 -11.57 0.89 -2.81
CA PHE A 73 -11.36 0.88 -4.26
C PHE A 73 -10.93 -0.48 -4.83
N TYR A 74 -10.66 -1.48 -3.98
CA TYR A 74 -10.29 -2.82 -4.46
C TYR A 74 -11.33 -3.44 -5.40
N PRO A 75 -12.65 -3.35 -5.13
CA PRO A 75 -13.64 -3.84 -6.09
C PRO A 75 -13.54 -3.17 -7.46
N ALA A 76 -13.34 -1.85 -7.50
CA ALA A 76 -13.19 -1.09 -8.74
C ALA A 76 -11.92 -1.49 -9.52
N ALA A 77 -10.78 -1.60 -8.83
CA ALA A 77 -9.52 -2.03 -9.43
C ALA A 77 -9.64 -3.45 -10.01
N ARG A 78 -10.24 -4.39 -9.26
CA ARG A 78 -10.47 -5.77 -9.73
C ARG A 78 -11.42 -5.82 -10.93
N LYS A 79 -12.51 -5.05 -10.91
CA LYS A 79 -13.45 -4.93 -12.04
C LYS A 79 -12.77 -4.37 -13.29
N ALA A 80 -11.83 -3.45 -13.11
CA ALA A 80 -11.02 -2.88 -14.20
C ALA A 80 -9.92 -3.83 -14.73
N GLY A 81 -9.76 -5.02 -14.13
CA GLY A 81 -8.78 -6.02 -14.56
C GLY A 81 -7.41 -5.91 -13.88
N LEU A 82 -7.23 -4.97 -12.92
CA LEU A 82 -6.01 -4.86 -12.14
C LEU A 82 -5.98 -5.88 -11.00
N GLU A 83 -4.82 -6.43 -10.73
CA GLU A 83 -4.58 -7.20 -9.51
C GLU A 83 -4.26 -6.29 -8.33
N ILE A 84 -4.63 -6.72 -7.12
CA ILE A 84 -4.09 -6.13 -5.91
C ILE A 84 -2.76 -6.84 -5.64
N SER A 85 -1.66 -6.16 -5.90
CA SER A 85 -0.32 -6.77 -5.86
C SER A 85 0.19 -7.01 -4.44
N LEU A 86 -0.23 -6.17 -3.49
CA LEU A 86 0.14 -6.23 -2.08
C LEU A 86 -0.98 -5.63 -1.23
N VAL A 87 -1.33 -6.30 -0.14
CA VAL A 87 -2.33 -5.80 0.83
C VAL A 87 -1.62 -5.26 2.07
N GLY A 88 -2.03 -4.09 2.53
CA GLY A 88 -1.53 -3.47 3.75
C GLY A 88 -2.02 -4.19 5.01
N SER A 89 -1.20 -4.17 6.07
CA SER A 89 -1.54 -4.66 7.42
C SER A 89 -1.37 -3.55 8.46
N HIS A 90 -0.56 -3.78 9.50
CA HIS A 90 -0.10 -2.74 10.41
C HIS A 90 0.96 -1.85 9.73
N GLY A 91 1.16 -0.64 10.24
CA GLY A 91 2.20 0.24 9.73
C GLY A 91 3.57 -0.04 10.37
N PHE A 92 4.60 0.63 9.86
CA PHE A 92 5.98 0.48 10.34
C PHE A 92 6.22 1.13 11.72
N GLY A 93 5.39 2.09 12.13
CA GLY A 93 5.60 2.84 13.39
C GLY A 93 5.39 1.99 14.65
N LYS A 94 4.45 1.06 14.63
CA LYS A 94 4.16 0.13 15.73
C LYS A 94 4.23 -1.29 15.20
N GLY A 95 5.33 -1.96 15.46
CA GLY A 95 5.59 -3.30 14.94
C GLY A 95 5.65 -4.38 16.01
N PRO A 96 5.74 -5.65 15.58
CA PRO A 96 5.80 -6.80 16.46
C PRO A 96 7.14 -6.96 17.20
N ASN A 97 8.12 -6.09 16.95
CA ASN A 97 9.36 -6.00 17.76
C ASN A 97 9.06 -5.67 19.22
N ASP A 98 7.97 -4.95 19.49
CA ASP A 98 7.49 -4.66 20.83
C ASP A 98 6.29 -5.58 21.17
N PRO A 99 6.39 -6.41 22.23
CA PRO A 99 5.29 -7.27 22.66
C PRO A 99 3.98 -6.54 22.97
N ALA A 100 4.05 -5.28 23.39
CA ALA A 100 2.85 -4.46 23.63
C ALA A 100 2.00 -4.27 22.38
N ASN A 101 2.60 -4.39 21.20
CA ASN A 101 1.92 -4.25 19.90
C ASN A 101 1.45 -5.59 19.31
N HIS A 102 1.76 -6.74 19.93
CA HIS A 102 1.50 -8.06 19.34
C HIS A 102 0.02 -8.26 18.98
N THR A 103 -0.90 -7.99 19.89
CA THR A 103 -2.34 -8.16 19.64
C THR A 103 -2.78 -7.39 18.40
N MET A 104 -2.47 -6.10 18.36
CA MET A 104 -2.83 -5.23 17.23
C MET A 104 -2.18 -5.71 15.92
N CYS A 105 -0.88 -6.06 15.93
CA CYS A 105 -0.18 -6.53 14.74
C CYS A 105 -0.76 -7.84 14.21
N ILE A 106 -1.06 -8.79 15.10
CA ILE A 106 -1.65 -10.09 14.75
C ILE A 106 -3.03 -9.90 14.13
N GLU A 107 -3.91 -9.11 14.74
CA GLU A 107 -5.24 -8.81 14.22
C GLU A 107 -5.18 -8.15 12.84
N LYS A 108 -4.29 -7.16 12.65
CA LYS A 108 -4.10 -6.49 11.36
C LYS A 108 -3.53 -7.40 10.28
N LEU A 109 -2.67 -8.35 10.65
CA LEU A 109 -2.15 -9.34 9.71
C LEU A 109 -3.23 -10.34 9.30
N ILE A 110 -4.03 -10.84 10.24
CA ILE A 110 -5.15 -11.75 9.95
C ILE A 110 -6.16 -11.05 9.03
N ASP A 111 -6.57 -9.82 9.35
CA ASP A 111 -7.45 -9.01 8.51
C ASP A 111 -6.86 -8.79 7.11
N GLY A 112 -5.56 -8.48 7.02
CA GLY A 112 -4.84 -8.34 5.75
C GLY A 112 -4.87 -9.63 4.91
N ILE A 113 -4.66 -10.79 5.55
CA ILE A 113 -4.71 -12.11 4.90
C ILE A 113 -6.12 -12.41 4.37
N ASP A 114 -7.15 -12.14 5.15
CA ASP A 114 -8.54 -12.35 4.75
C ASP A 114 -8.95 -11.43 3.60
N VAL A 115 -8.52 -10.18 3.64
CA VAL A 115 -8.69 -9.22 2.53
C VAL A 115 -7.93 -9.69 1.29
N ALA A 116 -6.69 -10.14 1.43
CA ALA A 116 -5.90 -10.66 0.32
C ALA A 116 -6.61 -11.84 -0.35
N LYS A 117 -7.08 -12.80 0.42
CA LYS A 117 -7.88 -13.94 -0.07
C LYS A 117 -9.13 -13.47 -0.83
N ARG A 118 -9.90 -12.55 -0.24
CA ARG A 118 -11.15 -12.02 -0.83
C ARG A 118 -10.93 -11.39 -2.20
N PHE A 119 -9.85 -10.64 -2.38
CA PHE A 119 -9.57 -9.92 -3.62
C PHE A 119 -8.57 -10.62 -4.55
N GLY A 120 -8.16 -11.85 -4.22
CA GLY A 120 -7.25 -12.66 -5.03
C GLY A 120 -5.80 -12.17 -5.01
N ALA A 121 -5.42 -11.33 -4.04
CA ALA A 121 -4.04 -10.96 -3.78
C ALA A 121 -3.27 -12.16 -3.19
N LYS A 122 -1.94 -12.16 -3.37
CA LYS A 122 -1.07 -13.24 -2.88
C LYS A 122 -0.11 -12.80 -1.80
N ARG A 123 -0.08 -11.52 -1.47
CA ARG A 123 0.92 -10.93 -0.59
C ARG A 123 0.29 -9.96 0.41
N VAL A 124 0.78 -10.01 1.63
CA VAL A 124 0.45 -9.06 2.71
C VAL A 124 1.75 -8.53 3.26
N ILE A 125 1.87 -7.20 3.37
CA ILE A 125 3.07 -6.55 3.93
C ILE A 125 3.08 -6.69 5.44
N THR A 126 4.25 -6.85 6.02
CA THR A 126 4.52 -6.73 7.46
C THR A 126 5.80 -5.93 7.70
N PHE A 127 5.94 -5.37 8.88
CA PHE A 127 7.05 -4.52 9.29
C PHE A 127 7.64 -5.01 10.60
N VAL A 128 8.88 -4.62 10.89
CA VAL A 128 9.51 -4.89 12.19
C VAL A 128 8.96 -3.95 13.26
N GLY A 129 9.05 -2.66 13.04
CA GLY A 129 8.70 -1.61 13.98
C GLY A 129 9.85 -0.67 14.28
N MET A 130 9.53 0.45 14.95
CA MET A 130 10.51 1.41 15.45
C MET A 130 11.18 0.88 16.70
N GLU A 131 12.38 1.35 17.01
CA GLU A 131 13.09 1.07 18.26
C GLU A 131 12.22 1.37 19.48
N THR A 132 12.28 0.48 20.45
CA THR A 132 11.54 0.61 21.71
C THR A 132 12.53 0.59 22.88
N PRO A 133 12.49 1.56 23.79
CA PRO A 133 13.39 1.58 24.96
C PRO A 133 13.36 0.25 25.72
N GLY A 134 14.54 -0.28 26.06
CA GLY A 134 14.69 -1.53 26.80
C GLY A 134 14.54 -2.81 25.95
N ILE A 135 14.33 -2.72 24.65
CA ILE A 135 14.29 -3.86 23.73
C ILE A 135 15.47 -3.75 22.76
N ASP A 136 16.48 -4.57 22.93
CA ASP A 136 17.59 -4.64 21.99
C ASP A 136 17.21 -5.32 20.66
N ARG A 137 18.08 -5.27 19.66
CA ARG A 137 17.81 -5.78 18.31
C ARG A 137 17.57 -7.29 18.29
N ASP A 138 18.25 -8.06 19.12
CA ASP A 138 18.06 -9.52 19.15
C ASP A 138 16.72 -9.88 19.82
N GLN A 139 16.38 -9.21 20.92
CA GLN A 139 15.08 -9.37 21.54
C GLN A 139 13.94 -8.91 20.63
N ALA A 140 14.10 -7.80 19.92
CA ALA A 140 13.15 -7.30 18.93
C ALA A 140 12.88 -8.35 17.84
N ARG A 141 13.92 -8.98 17.31
CA ARG A 141 13.82 -10.06 16.33
C ARG A 141 13.04 -11.26 16.89
N VAL A 142 13.37 -11.70 18.11
CA VAL A 142 12.65 -12.80 18.78
C VAL A 142 11.17 -12.46 18.95
N ASN A 143 10.85 -11.22 19.32
CA ASN A 143 9.47 -10.76 19.48
C ASN A 143 8.70 -10.77 18.15
N CYS A 144 9.32 -10.30 17.07
CA CYS A 144 8.74 -10.38 15.72
C CYS A 144 8.38 -11.82 15.34
N VAL A 145 9.33 -12.75 15.50
CA VAL A 145 9.12 -14.17 15.20
C VAL A 145 7.96 -14.76 16.02
N LYS A 146 7.87 -14.41 17.31
CA LYS A 146 6.75 -14.86 18.17
C LYS A 146 5.39 -14.40 17.64
N ALA A 147 5.28 -13.17 17.17
CA ALA A 147 4.05 -12.63 16.62
C ALA A 147 3.71 -13.28 15.27
N TRP A 148 4.69 -13.36 14.34
CA TRP A 148 4.47 -13.93 13.01
C TRP A 148 4.11 -15.42 13.06
N LYS A 149 4.69 -16.20 13.97
CA LYS A 149 4.32 -17.62 14.18
C LYS A 149 2.83 -17.82 14.54
N LYS A 150 2.17 -16.80 15.09
CA LYS A 150 0.72 -16.88 15.39
C LYS A 150 -0.16 -16.68 14.17
N VAL A 151 0.36 -16.12 13.07
CA VAL A 151 -0.41 -15.82 11.87
C VAL A 151 0.03 -16.61 10.65
N ILE A 152 1.25 -17.16 10.64
CA ILE A 152 1.80 -17.82 9.45
C ILE A 152 0.95 -19.02 9.01
N GLY A 153 0.44 -19.83 9.91
CA GLY A 153 -0.43 -20.94 9.55
C GLY A 153 -1.75 -20.51 8.90
N HIS A 154 -2.28 -19.32 9.27
CA HIS A 154 -3.43 -18.75 8.59
C HIS A 154 -3.07 -18.25 7.18
N ALA A 155 -1.89 -17.64 7.02
CA ALA A 155 -1.39 -17.23 5.72
C ALA A 155 -1.18 -18.42 4.78
N GLU A 156 -0.50 -19.47 5.23
CA GLU A 156 -0.24 -20.71 4.48
C GLU A 156 -1.53 -21.39 4.03
N LYS A 157 -2.48 -21.57 4.94
CA LYS A 157 -3.81 -22.16 4.62
C LYS A 157 -4.54 -21.41 3.52
N ASN A 158 -4.31 -20.10 3.39
CA ASN A 158 -4.92 -19.24 2.38
C ASN A 158 -4.05 -19.00 1.14
N GLY A 159 -2.85 -19.58 1.08
CA GLY A 159 -1.89 -19.39 0.00
C GLY A 159 -1.39 -17.95 -0.11
N ILE A 160 -1.21 -17.27 1.03
CA ILE A 160 -0.75 -15.88 1.14
C ILE A 160 0.67 -15.86 1.68
N THR A 161 1.54 -15.05 1.07
CA THR A 161 2.89 -14.79 1.54
C THR A 161 2.93 -13.51 2.37
N LEU A 162 3.52 -13.57 3.57
CA LEU A 162 3.87 -12.37 4.32
C LEU A 162 5.18 -11.80 3.76
N CYS A 163 5.17 -10.53 3.41
CA CYS A 163 6.32 -9.82 2.86
C CYS A 163 6.86 -8.83 3.90
N LEU A 164 8.03 -9.12 4.46
CA LEU A 164 8.70 -8.21 5.40
C LEU A 164 9.34 -7.05 4.63
N GLU A 165 9.01 -5.83 5.01
CA GLU A 165 9.60 -4.63 4.42
C GLU A 165 10.85 -4.20 5.19
N LEU A 166 11.93 -4.05 4.43
CA LEU A 166 13.17 -3.44 4.88
C LEU A 166 13.14 -1.96 4.52
N LEU A 167 13.37 -1.07 5.51
CA LEU A 167 13.36 0.38 5.32
C LEU A 167 14.72 0.99 5.65
N ASN A 168 15.04 2.08 4.96
CA ASN A 168 16.22 2.87 5.23
C ASN A 168 16.09 3.61 6.58
N SER A 169 17.01 3.41 7.50
CA SER A 169 17.06 4.07 8.81
C SER A 169 18.12 5.18 8.88
N VAL A 170 18.91 5.38 7.83
CA VAL A 170 20.08 6.26 7.83
C VAL A 170 19.78 7.67 7.35
N ASP A 171 18.95 7.80 6.31
CA ASP A 171 18.63 9.10 5.73
C ASP A 171 17.49 9.78 6.51
N ASP A 172 17.78 10.87 7.19
CA ASP A 172 16.82 11.70 7.92
C ASP A 172 16.43 13.00 7.20
N SER A 173 16.96 13.22 6.00
CA SER A 173 16.80 14.46 5.24
C SER A 173 15.36 14.72 4.77
N HIS A 174 14.53 13.68 4.71
CA HIS A 174 13.13 13.80 4.29
C HIS A 174 12.33 12.55 4.75
N PRO A 175 11.09 12.70 5.27
CA PRO A 175 10.26 11.59 5.77
C PRO A 175 9.99 10.47 4.77
N MET A 176 10.13 10.74 3.47
CA MET A 176 9.95 9.74 2.39
C MET A 176 11.23 9.04 1.97
N LYS A 177 12.39 9.44 2.52
CA LYS A 177 13.68 8.86 2.15
C LYS A 177 14.19 7.86 3.18
N GLY A 178 13.85 8.07 4.44
CA GLY A 178 14.27 7.18 5.49
C GLY A 178 13.40 7.29 6.75
N HIS A 179 13.60 6.33 7.63
CA HIS A 179 12.86 6.18 8.88
C HIS A 179 13.86 5.91 10.02
N PRO A 180 14.58 6.95 10.51
CA PRO A 180 15.52 6.79 11.62
C PRO A 180 14.87 6.11 12.81
N GLY A 181 15.55 5.11 13.38
CA GLY A 181 15.01 4.27 14.45
C GLY A 181 14.17 3.07 13.99
N TYR A 182 13.98 2.83 12.69
CA TYR A 182 13.35 1.60 12.23
C TYR A 182 14.32 0.41 12.38
N GLN A 183 13.88 -0.67 13.04
CA GLN A 183 14.76 -1.79 13.35
C GLN A 183 14.97 -2.79 12.23
N GLY A 184 14.04 -2.89 11.29
CA GLY A 184 14.14 -3.76 10.11
C GLY A 184 14.92 -3.15 8.95
N ASP A 185 16.09 -2.58 9.22
CA ASP A 185 16.87 -1.71 8.34
C ASP A 185 18.03 -2.40 7.63
N THR A 186 18.32 -3.66 7.97
CA THR A 186 19.40 -4.44 7.35
C THR A 186 18.93 -5.80 6.89
N LEU A 187 19.47 -6.26 5.76
CA LEU A 187 19.19 -7.62 5.26
C LEU A 187 19.53 -8.69 6.30
N ASN A 188 20.64 -8.53 7.02
CA ASN A 188 21.07 -9.50 8.02
C ASN A 188 20.04 -9.65 9.16
N PHE A 189 19.45 -8.54 9.62
CA PHE A 189 18.38 -8.58 10.61
C PHE A 189 17.14 -9.30 10.06
N CYS A 190 16.70 -8.90 8.87
CA CYS A 190 15.49 -9.44 8.25
C CYS A 190 15.62 -10.94 7.93
N ILE A 191 16.74 -11.38 7.35
CA ILE A 191 16.98 -12.80 7.03
C ILE A 191 17.00 -13.67 8.29
N LYS A 192 17.55 -13.16 9.41
CA LYS A 192 17.53 -13.91 10.68
C LYS A 192 16.15 -13.96 11.33
N ALA A 193 15.20 -13.13 10.89
CA ALA A 193 13.85 -13.08 11.43
C ALA A 193 12.83 -13.92 10.63
N ILE A 194 13.19 -14.37 9.45
CA ILE A 194 12.36 -15.24 8.58
C ILE A 194 12.91 -16.65 8.53
#